data_5117ab7ec82e2f2375fcb43a384f7f6e
#
_entry.id   5117ab7ec82e2f2375fcb43a384f7f6e
#
_cell.length_a   1.000
_cell.length_b   1.000
_cell.length_c   1.000
_cell.angle_alpha   90.00
_cell.angle_beta   90.00
_cell.angle_gamma   90.00
#
_symmetry.space_group_name_H-M   'P 1'
#
loop_
_entity.id
_entity.type
_entity.pdbx_description
1 polymer ?
#
loop_
_entity_poly.entity_id
_entity_poly.type
_entity_poly.pdbx_seq_one_letter_code
_entity_poly.pdbx_strand_id
1 'polypeptide(L)'
;VALKSVFDHYDAIDHRVKASYAASFDGNPNFRKDVYEWVTQGNNLMLAHNVVATPGGSGAVSSTFTSVLDEGETVIIPNISWGSYRLMATENNLKIAEYELFDDENHFNIDSIKETIQEVMKTQERILLLINDPCENPTGYTMSHKEWKEVIDFVNEVSKTHPIVLLDDIAYIDYAYNTDTSRKYMDIW
;
A
#
# COMPACT_ATOMS: atom_id res chain seq x y z
N VAL A 1 -15.56 6.17 13.26
CA VAL A 1 -15.35 7.23 14.28
C VAL A 1 -14.40 8.25 13.68
N ALA A 2 -14.77 9.51 13.69
CA ALA A 2 -13.91 10.58 13.18
C ALA A 2 -13.60 11.56 14.33
N LEU A 3 -12.46 12.24 14.23
CA LEU A 3 -12.05 13.23 15.21
C LEU A 3 -12.97 14.46 15.13
N LYS A 4 -13.32 15.04 16.31
CA LYS A 4 -14.13 16.26 16.38
C LYS A 4 -13.54 17.40 15.55
N SER A 5 -12.20 17.55 15.56
CA SER A 5 -11.49 18.57 14.79
C SER A 5 -11.73 18.49 13.28
N VAL A 6 -11.95 17.28 12.75
CA VAL A 6 -12.27 17.07 11.32
C VAL A 6 -13.63 17.66 11.01
N PHE A 7 -14.64 17.42 11.86
CA PHE A 7 -15.97 17.98 11.69
C PHE A 7 -15.97 19.49 11.84
N ASP A 8 -15.30 20.02 12.87
CA ASP A 8 -15.20 21.47 13.12
C ASP A 8 -14.55 22.17 11.89
N HIS A 9 -13.50 21.57 11.33
CA HIS A 9 -12.86 22.09 10.13
C HIS A 9 -13.79 22.01 8.91
N TYR A 10 -14.44 20.86 8.70
CA TYR A 10 -15.39 20.67 7.60
C TYR A 10 -16.53 21.69 7.67
N ASP A 11 -17.08 21.96 8.84
CA ASP A 11 -18.19 22.92 9.03
C ASP A 11 -17.73 24.35 8.72
N ALA A 12 -16.47 24.68 8.96
CA ALA A 12 -15.90 26.00 8.68
C ALA A 12 -15.64 26.25 7.16
N ILE A 13 -15.61 25.21 6.34
CA ILE A 13 -15.40 25.36 4.89
C ILE A 13 -16.66 25.97 4.24
N ASP A 14 -16.48 26.98 3.39
CA ASP A 14 -17.57 27.61 2.61
C ASP A 14 -18.33 26.55 1.79
N HIS A 15 -19.65 26.63 1.81
CA HIS A 15 -20.52 25.69 1.09
C HIS A 15 -20.28 25.67 -0.42
N ARG A 16 -19.86 26.80 -1.01
CA ARG A 16 -19.52 26.88 -2.44
C ARG A 16 -18.28 26.09 -2.76
N VAL A 17 -17.30 26.07 -1.84
CA VAL A 17 -16.08 25.23 -1.99
C VAL A 17 -16.45 23.76 -1.90
N LYS A 18 -17.29 23.37 -0.94
CA LYS A 18 -17.78 21.98 -0.81
C LYS A 18 -18.51 21.48 -2.04
N ALA A 19 -19.27 22.36 -2.69
CA ALA A 19 -20.07 22.06 -3.87
C ALA A 19 -19.35 22.30 -5.20
N SER A 20 -18.11 22.77 -5.18
CA SER A 20 -17.37 23.06 -6.41
C SER A 20 -16.99 21.78 -7.16
N TYR A 21 -16.94 21.88 -8.49
CA TYR A 21 -16.35 20.84 -9.32
C TYR A 21 -14.85 20.70 -9.02
N ALA A 22 -14.35 19.48 -9.06
CA ALA A 22 -12.94 19.22 -8.82
C ALA A 22 -12.05 20.01 -9.80
N ALA A 23 -11.04 20.70 -9.26
CA ALA A 23 -10.10 21.47 -10.05
C ALA A 23 -9.12 20.59 -10.84
N SER A 24 -8.96 19.33 -10.43
CA SER A 24 -8.03 18.37 -11.03
C SER A 24 -8.53 16.94 -10.82
N PHE A 25 -8.26 16.05 -11.77
CA PHE A 25 -8.62 14.64 -11.70
C PHE A 25 -7.76 13.86 -10.68
N ASP A 26 -6.58 14.35 -10.38
CA ASP A 26 -5.65 13.74 -9.42
C ASP A 26 -5.82 14.26 -7.98
N GLY A 27 -6.77 15.16 -7.77
CA GLY A 27 -7.12 15.72 -6.48
C GLY A 27 -6.66 17.16 -6.24
N ASN A 28 -7.12 17.75 -5.15
CA ASN A 28 -6.76 19.11 -4.79
C ASN A 28 -5.25 19.27 -4.58
N PRO A 29 -4.58 20.24 -5.22
CA PRO A 29 -3.13 20.40 -5.12
C PRO A 29 -2.61 20.58 -3.69
N ASN A 30 -3.34 21.30 -2.83
CA ASN A 30 -2.95 21.48 -1.44
C ASN A 30 -3.05 20.15 -0.67
N PHE A 31 -4.13 19.40 -0.86
CA PHE A 31 -4.29 18.06 -0.26
C PHE A 31 -3.13 17.14 -0.67
N ARG A 32 -2.79 17.10 -1.94
CA ARG A 32 -1.69 16.28 -2.46
C ARG A 32 -0.34 16.68 -1.87
N LYS A 33 -0.10 17.99 -1.74
CA LYS A 33 1.09 18.51 -1.10
C LYS A 33 1.16 18.11 0.37
N ASP A 34 0.06 18.29 1.11
CA ASP A 34 0.00 17.96 2.54
C ASP A 34 0.20 16.45 2.78
N VAL A 35 -0.40 15.60 1.94
CA VAL A 35 -0.19 14.14 1.99
C VAL A 35 1.27 13.79 1.68
N TYR A 36 1.86 14.41 0.65
CA TYR A 36 3.26 14.23 0.33
C TYR A 36 4.17 14.58 1.52
N GLU A 37 3.98 15.76 2.12
CA GLU A 37 4.78 16.20 3.27
C GLU A 37 4.60 15.29 4.48
N TRP A 38 3.37 14.82 4.73
CA TRP A 38 3.07 13.91 5.81
C TRP A 38 3.70 12.52 5.61
N VAL A 39 3.63 11.97 4.40
CA VAL A 39 4.21 10.64 4.12
C VAL A 39 5.73 10.71 4.13
N THR A 40 6.33 11.69 3.44
CA THR A 40 7.79 11.72 3.23
C THR A 40 8.56 12.29 4.41
N GLN A 41 7.93 13.13 5.23
CA GLN A 41 8.58 13.85 6.34
C GLN A 41 9.92 14.50 5.96
N GLY A 42 9.99 15.03 4.73
CA GLY A 42 11.18 15.69 4.19
C GLY A 42 12.16 14.79 3.44
N ASN A 43 11.87 13.50 3.33
CA ASN A 43 12.60 12.63 2.41
C ASN A 43 12.19 12.95 0.96
N ASN A 44 13.16 13.10 0.06
CA ASN A 44 12.96 13.54 -1.32
C ASN A 44 12.86 12.40 -2.34
N LEU A 45 12.65 11.18 -1.91
CA LEU A 45 12.54 10.00 -2.79
C LEU A 45 11.27 10.00 -3.64
N MET A 46 10.21 10.65 -3.17
CA MET A 46 8.97 10.83 -3.93
C MET A 46 8.86 12.26 -4.46
N LEU A 47 8.07 12.42 -5.51
CA LEU A 47 7.71 13.71 -6.05
C LEU A 47 6.25 14.02 -5.72
N ALA A 48 5.95 15.26 -5.30
CA ALA A 48 4.60 15.64 -4.91
C ALA A 48 3.53 15.39 -6.00
N HIS A 49 3.91 15.41 -7.28
CA HIS A 49 3.01 15.12 -8.38
C HIS A 49 2.67 13.62 -8.54
N ASN A 50 3.34 12.71 -7.83
CA ASN A 50 3.00 11.29 -7.79
C ASN A 50 1.85 10.97 -6.82
N VAL A 51 1.37 11.96 -6.06
CA VAL A 51 0.23 11.78 -5.15
C VAL A 51 -1.08 11.95 -5.92
N VAL A 52 -1.98 11.00 -5.80
CA VAL A 52 -3.32 11.02 -6.37
C VAL A 52 -4.35 10.79 -5.27
N ALA A 53 -5.41 11.59 -5.25
CA ALA A 53 -6.51 11.42 -4.32
C ALA A 53 -7.43 10.28 -4.78
N THR A 54 -7.81 9.40 -3.86
CA THR A 54 -8.74 8.28 -4.09
C THR A 54 -9.85 8.28 -3.04
N PRO A 55 -10.96 7.53 -3.26
CA PRO A 55 -12.00 7.36 -2.26
C PRO A 55 -11.52 6.50 -1.08
N GLY A 56 -10.62 7.06 -0.26
CA GLY A 56 -9.98 6.36 0.87
C GLY A 56 -8.96 5.31 0.44
N GLY A 57 -8.38 4.59 1.41
CA GLY A 57 -7.41 3.51 1.16
C GLY A 57 -7.98 2.38 0.30
N SER A 58 -9.26 2.01 0.51
CA SER A 58 -9.92 0.99 -0.34
C SER A 58 -9.93 1.39 -1.81
N GLY A 59 -10.21 2.68 -2.11
CA GLY A 59 -10.12 3.19 -3.48
C GLY A 59 -8.71 3.13 -4.04
N ALA A 60 -7.69 3.41 -3.22
CA ALA A 60 -6.30 3.32 -3.63
C ALA A 60 -5.91 1.87 -3.98
N VAL A 61 -6.21 0.92 -3.10
CA VAL A 61 -5.92 -0.51 -3.34
C VAL A 61 -6.63 -1.03 -4.58
N SER A 62 -7.95 -0.82 -4.70
CA SER A 62 -8.73 -1.29 -5.84
C SER A 62 -8.26 -0.67 -7.16
N SER A 63 -7.96 0.65 -7.16
CA SER A 63 -7.41 1.32 -8.35
C SER A 63 -6.03 0.78 -8.73
N THR A 64 -5.19 0.45 -7.75
CA THR A 64 -3.88 -0.17 -8.03
C THR A 64 -4.05 -1.54 -8.66
N PHE A 65 -4.95 -2.37 -8.12
CA PHE A 65 -5.25 -3.69 -8.69
C PHE A 65 -5.60 -3.60 -10.17
N THR A 66 -6.55 -2.74 -10.53
CA THR A 66 -7.04 -2.58 -11.91
C THR A 66 -6.08 -1.82 -12.83
N SER A 67 -5.13 -1.06 -12.27
CA SER A 67 -4.13 -0.34 -13.07
C SER A 67 -2.90 -1.19 -13.40
N VAL A 68 -2.60 -2.18 -12.55
CA VAL A 68 -1.40 -3.02 -12.68
C VAL A 68 -1.73 -4.35 -13.35
N LEU A 69 -2.88 -4.94 -13.04
CA LEU A 69 -3.26 -6.28 -13.46
C LEU A 69 -4.47 -6.27 -14.41
N ASP A 70 -4.47 -7.18 -15.37
CA ASP A 70 -5.63 -7.48 -16.21
C ASP A 70 -6.53 -8.54 -15.55
N GLU A 71 -7.80 -8.62 -16.00
CA GLU A 71 -8.71 -9.67 -15.53
C GLU A 71 -8.12 -11.07 -15.73
N GLY A 72 -8.22 -11.90 -14.70
CA GLY A 72 -7.69 -13.26 -14.68
C GLY A 72 -6.23 -13.35 -14.27
N GLU A 73 -5.50 -12.25 -14.13
CA GLU A 73 -4.17 -12.22 -13.53
C GLU A 73 -4.25 -12.36 -12.01
N THR A 74 -3.13 -12.61 -11.37
CA THR A 74 -3.02 -12.97 -9.96
C THR A 74 -2.41 -11.83 -9.17
N VAL A 75 -3.09 -11.38 -8.10
CA VAL A 75 -2.51 -10.51 -7.07
C VAL A 75 -1.94 -11.36 -5.94
N ILE A 76 -0.81 -10.95 -5.39
CA ILE A 76 -0.15 -11.62 -4.25
C ILE A 76 -0.46 -10.84 -2.98
N ILE A 77 -1.10 -11.50 -2.00
CA ILE A 77 -1.51 -10.91 -0.72
C ILE A 77 -1.12 -11.84 0.44
N PRO A 78 -1.01 -11.33 1.69
CA PRO A 78 -0.78 -12.21 2.83
C PRO A 78 -2.00 -13.07 3.17
N ASN A 79 -1.76 -14.29 3.64
CA ASN A 79 -2.81 -15.23 4.08
C ASN A 79 -3.58 -14.71 5.30
N ILE A 80 -2.90 -14.02 6.21
CA ILE A 80 -3.51 -13.27 7.32
C ILE A 80 -3.54 -11.80 6.90
N SER A 81 -4.72 -11.25 6.68
CA SER A 81 -4.86 -9.88 6.18
C SER A 81 -6.26 -9.33 6.33
N TRP A 82 -6.41 -8.03 6.13
CA TRP A 82 -7.71 -7.40 6.03
C TRP A 82 -8.55 -8.03 4.90
N GLY A 83 -9.71 -8.60 5.26
CA GLY A 83 -10.54 -9.41 4.34
C GLY A 83 -10.98 -8.68 3.06
N SER A 84 -10.99 -7.34 3.07
CA SER A 84 -11.37 -6.56 1.90
C SER A 84 -10.37 -6.63 0.74
N TYR A 85 -9.12 -7.04 0.97
CA TYR A 85 -8.19 -7.28 -0.14
C TYR A 85 -8.69 -8.39 -1.06
N ARG A 86 -9.17 -9.50 -0.45
CA ARG A 86 -9.75 -10.62 -1.21
C ARG A 86 -11.03 -10.22 -1.92
N LEU A 87 -11.87 -9.43 -1.25
CA LEU A 87 -13.11 -8.93 -1.85
C LEU A 87 -12.79 -8.08 -3.08
N MET A 88 -11.90 -7.09 -2.96
CA MET A 88 -11.51 -6.22 -4.07
C MET A 88 -10.86 -6.99 -5.22
N ALA A 89 -10.02 -7.99 -4.93
CA ALA A 89 -9.45 -8.85 -5.96
C ALA A 89 -10.55 -9.61 -6.72
N THR A 90 -11.49 -10.23 -5.99
CA THR A 90 -12.59 -10.98 -6.58
C THR A 90 -13.52 -10.09 -7.41
N GLU A 91 -13.87 -8.90 -6.93
CA GLU A 91 -14.72 -7.95 -7.65
C GLU A 91 -14.06 -7.44 -8.93
N ASN A 92 -12.75 -7.44 -9.01
CA ASN A 92 -11.99 -7.08 -10.21
C ASN A 92 -11.58 -8.30 -11.06
N ASN A 93 -12.21 -9.47 -10.84
CA ASN A 93 -11.94 -10.71 -11.57
C ASN A 93 -10.46 -11.16 -11.51
N LEU A 94 -9.74 -10.83 -10.45
CA LEU A 94 -8.37 -11.26 -10.23
C LEU A 94 -8.33 -12.59 -9.49
N LYS A 95 -7.31 -13.39 -9.78
CA LYS A 95 -6.92 -14.53 -8.97
C LYS A 95 -6.09 -14.05 -7.78
N ILE A 96 -6.03 -14.89 -6.75
CA ILE A 96 -5.31 -14.59 -5.52
C ILE A 96 -4.27 -15.68 -5.31
N ALA A 97 -3.01 -15.27 -5.09
CA ALA A 97 -1.97 -16.11 -4.51
C ALA A 97 -1.67 -15.57 -3.11
N GLU A 98 -1.62 -16.44 -2.13
CA GLU A 98 -1.37 -16.06 -0.74
C GLU A 98 0.04 -16.49 -0.33
N TYR A 99 0.78 -15.58 0.31
CA TYR A 99 1.98 -15.94 1.04
C TYR A 99 1.69 -16.08 2.53
N GLU A 100 2.36 -16.99 3.20
CA GLU A 100 2.29 -17.14 4.65
C GLU A 100 2.96 -15.94 5.30
N LEU A 101 2.20 -15.14 6.08
CA LEU A 101 2.69 -13.93 6.71
C LEU A 101 3.80 -14.21 7.72
N PHE A 102 3.68 -15.32 8.44
CA PHE A 102 4.64 -15.75 9.45
C PHE A 102 5.19 -17.15 9.17
N ASP A 103 6.44 -17.36 9.55
CA ASP A 103 7.05 -18.68 9.60
C ASP A 103 6.65 -19.45 10.89
N ASP A 104 7.16 -20.67 11.05
CA ASP A 104 6.89 -21.51 12.21
C ASP A 104 7.41 -20.93 13.55
N GLU A 105 8.31 -19.95 13.49
CA GLU A 105 8.87 -19.25 14.65
C GLU A 105 8.18 -17.89 14.91
N ASN A 106 7.14 -17.58 14.14
CA ASN A 106 6.40 -16.30 14.14
C ASN A 106 7.23 -15.08 13.70
N HIS A 107 8.23 -15.27 12.87
CA HIS A 107 8.89 -14.19 12.16
C HIS A 107 8.22 -13.92 10.82
N PHE A 108 8.41 -12.71 10.27
CA PHE A 108 7.91 -12.37 8.95
C PHE A 108 8.51 -13.30 7.88
N ASN A 109 7.66 -13.94 7.10
CA ASN A 109 8.04 -15.04 6.21
C ASN A 109 8.40 -14.57 4.81
N ILE A 110 9.60 -14.03 4.67
CA ILE A 110 10.12 -13.57 3.37
C ILE A 110 10.28 -14.72 2.37
N ASP A 111 10.59 -15.91 2.83
CA ASP A 111 10.79 -17.04 1.93
C ASP A 111 9.46 -17.45 1.28
N SER A 112 8.34 -17.40 1.99
CA SER A 112 7.02 -17.60 1.39
C SER A 112 6.68 -16.52 0.34
N ILE A 113 7.06 -15.26 0.56
CA ILE A 113 6.91 -14.22 -0.47
C ILE A 113 7.70 -14.57 -1.73
N LYS A 114 8.96 -14.98 -1.57
CA LYS A 114 9.83 -15.35 -2.70
C LYS A 114 9.26 -16.52 -3.49
N GLU A 115 8.83 -17.57 -2.82
CA GLU A 115 8.21 -18.75 -3.43
C GLU A 115 6.94 -18.39 -4.17
N THR A 116 6.05 -17.61 -3.55
CA THR A 116 4.78 -17.19 -4.17
C THR A 116 5.01 -16.34 -5.41
N ILE A 117 5.95 -15.40 -5.37
CA ILE A 117 6.31 -14.59 -6.54
C ILE A 117 6.85 -15.48 -7.66
N GLN A 118 7.76 -16.42 -7.34
CA GLN A 118 8.33 -17.33 -8.34
C GLN A 118 7.28 -18.23 -9.00
N GLU A 119 6.26 -18.66 -8.26
CA GLU A 119 5.14 -19.42 -8.84
C GLU A 119 4.28 -18.55 -9.77
N VAL A 120 3.94 -17.34 -9.37
CA VAL A 120 3.15 -16.42 -10.20
C VAL A 120 3.90 -16.03 -11.48
N MET A 121 5.21 -15.81 -11.42
CA MET A 121 6.05 -15.50 -12.58
C MET A 121 6.03 -16.59 -13.67
N LYS A 122 5.66 -17.83 -13.36
CA LYS A 122 5.57 -18.90 -14.36
C LYS A 122 4.40 -18.73 -15.34
N THR A 123 3.40 -17.97 -14.95
CA THR A 123 2.13 -17.86 -15.68
C THR A 123 1.73 -16.43 -16.02
N GLN A 124 2.46 -15.43 -15.52
CA GLN A 124 2.09 -14.04 -15.58
C GLN A 124 3.35 -13.16 -15.69
N GLU A 125 3.30 -12.13 -16.51
CA GLU A 125 4.42 -11.22 -16.72
C GLU A 125 4.53 -10.16 -15.62
N ARG A 126 3.41 -9.52 -15.29
CA ARG A 126 3.34 -8.43 -14.30
C ARG A 126 3.06 -8.97 -12.91
N ILE A 127 3.81 -8.52 -11.94
CA ILE A 127 3.67 -8.95 -10.55
C ILE A 127 3.15 -7.80 -9.70
N LEU A 128 2.15 -8.07 -8.87
CA LEU A 128 1.65 -7.14 -7.85
C LEU A 128 1.72 -7.83 -6.49
N LEU A 129 2.63 -7.36 -5.64
CA LEU A 129 2.78 -7.79 -4.25
C LEU A 129 2.15 -6.74 -3.33
N LEU A 130 1.21 -7.15 -2.49
CA LEU A 130 0.64 -6.29 -1.45
C LEU A 130 1.24 -6.64 -0.09
N ILE A 131 1.69 -5.61 0.62
CA ILE A 131 2.09 -5.64 2.02
C ILE A 131 1.26 -4.59 2.75
N ASN A 132 0.91 -4.84 4.04
CA ASN A 132 0.32 -3.86 4.92
C ASN A 132 1.26 -3.63 6.10
N ASP A 133 1.97 -2.51 6.08
CA ASP A 133 2.95 -2.12 7.12
C ASP A 133 3.00 -0.60 7.27
N PRO A 134 3.16 -0.06 8.47
CA PRO A 134 3.25 -0.71 9.77
C PRO A 134 1.88 -1.09 10.36
N CYS A 135 1.91 -1.87 11.42
CA CYS A 135 0.72 -2.29 12.18
C CYS A 135 -0.30 -3.05 11.33
N GLU A 136 0.18 -4.09 10.64
CA GLU A 136 -0.63 -4.96 9.80
C GLU A 136 -1.99 -5.32 10.44
N ASN A 137 -3.05 -5.24 9.67
CA ASN A 137 -4.40 -5.57 10.10
C ASN A 137 -4.78 -7.00 9.65
N PRO A 138 -4.91 -7.98 10.58
CA PRO A 138 -5.34 -7.80 11.98
C PRO A 138 -4.25 -7.99 13.05
N THR A 139 -3.02 -8.33 12.74
CA THR A 139 -2.04 -8.81 13.71
C THR A 139 -1.36 -7.69 14.51
N GLY A 140 -1.31 -6.48 13.97
CA GLY A 140 -0.55 -5.37 14.53
C GLY A 140 0.96 -5.50 14.29
N TYR A 141 1.40 -6.47 13.48
CA TYR A 141 2.80 -6.65 13.17
C TYR A 141 3.39 -5.44 12.47
N THR A 142 4.62 -5.14 12.75
CA THR A 142 5.39 -4.08 12.07
C THR A 142 6.75 -4.64 11.68
N MET A 143 7.05 -4.60 10.40
CA MET A 143 8.29 -5.12 9.85
C MET A 143 9.50 -4.35 10.37
N SER A 144 10.58 -5.07 10.61
CA SER A 144 11.87 -4.47 10.94
C SER A 144 12.55 -3.89 9.70
N HIS A 145 13.53 -3.00 9.92
CA HIS A 145 14.36 -2.49 8.83
C HIS A 145 15.07 -3.59 8.03
N LYS A 146 15.46 -4.68 8.70
CA LYS A 146 16.10 -5.82 8.04
C LYS A 146 15.15 -6.53 7.11
N GLU A 147 13.92 -6.80 7.56
CA GLU A 147 12.89 -7.48 6.76
C GLU A 147 12.50 -6.64 5.55
N TRP A 148 12.28 -5.34 5.74
CA TRP A 148 12.03 -4.43 4.62
C TRP A 148 13.17 -4.42 3.60
N LYS A 149 14.42 -4.37 4.09
CA LYS A 149 15.57 -4.42 3.18
C LYS A 149 15.61 -5.72 2.37
N GLU A 150 15.34 -6.85 2.99
CA GLU A 150 15.32 -8.14 2.30
C GLU A 150 14.19 -8.21 1.25
N VAL A 151 13.00 -7.68 1.54
CA VAL A 151 11.91 -7.59 0.57
C VAL A 151 12.31 -6.71 -0.61
N ILE A 152 12.84 -5.51 -0.34
CA ILE A 152 13.20 -4.55 -1.40
C ILE A 152 14.36 -5.10 -2.25
N ASP A 153 15.37 -5.71 -1.64
CA ASP A 153 16.46 -6.35 -2.37
C ASP A 153 15.93 -7.43 -3.32
N PHE A 154 14.97 -8.24 -2.86
CA PHE A 154 14.36 -9.28 -3.69
C PHE A 154 13.46 -8.70 -4.79
N VAL A 155 12.64 -7.71 -4.48
CA VAL A 155 11.82 -7.00 -5.49
C VAL A 155 12.69 -6.36 -6.56
N ASN A 156 13.82 -5.76 -6.19
CA ASN A 156 14.80 -5.20 -7.12
C ASN A 156 15.45 -6.29 -8.00
N GLU A 157 15.66 -7.49 -7.48
CA GLU A 157 16.16 -8.60 -8.30
C GLU A 157 15.11 -9.07 -9.31
N VAL A 158 13.86 -9.24 -8.87
CA VAL A 158 12.73 -9.62 -9.75
C VAL A 158 12.52 -8.56 -10.84
N SER A 159 12.65 -7.29 -10.51
CA SER A 159 12.42 -6.17 -11.45
C SER A 159 13.35 -6.20 -12.68
N LYS A 160 14.46 -6.92 -12.63
CA LYS A 160 15.38 -7.08 -13.77
C LYS A 160 14.80 -7.96 -14.88
N THR A 161 13.80 -8.76 -14.57
CA THR A 161 13.22 -9.73 -15.51
C THR A 161 11.71 -9.59 -15.68
N HIS A 162 10.99 -9.10 -14.66
CA HIS A 162 9.54 -8.94 -14.65
C HIS A 162 9.15 -7.58 -14.10
N PRO A 163 8.20 -6.87 -14.73
CA PRO A 163 7.58 -5.71 -14.12
C PRO A 163 6.93 -6.10 -12.78
N ILE A 164 7.37 -5.49 -11.70
CA ILE A 164 6.84 -5.75 -10.36
C ILE A 164 6.44 -4.45 -9.69
N VAL A 165 5.26 -4.43 -9.10
CA VAL A 165 4.76 -3.35 -8.24
C VAL A 165 4.65 -3.87 -6.81
N LEU A 166 5.30 -3.18 -5.90
CA LEU A 166 5.12 -3.35 -4.45
C LEU A 166 4.10 -2.32 -3.99
N LEU A 167 2.93 -2.79 -3.56
CA LEU A 167 1.86 -1.99 -2.96
C LEU A 167 1.97 -2.10 -1.44
N ASP A 168 2.36 -1.02 -0.78
CA ASP A 168 2.37 -0.94 0.68
C ASP A 168 1.14 -0.17 1.17
N ASP A 169 0.25 -0.85 1.92
CA ASP A 169 -0.89 -0.23 2.57
C ASP A 169 -0.47 0.33 3.93
N ILE A 170 -0.29 1.65 3.97
CA ILE A 170 0.19 2.38 5.14
C ILE A 170 -0.95 2.98 6.00
N ALA A 171 -2.15 2.38 5.97
CA ALA A 171 -3.32 2.92 6.66
C ALA A 171 -3.09 3.16 8.16
N TYR A 172 -2.15 2.44 8.77
CA TYR A 172 -1.83 2.52 10.20
C TYR A 172 -0.46 3.12 10.51
N ILE A 173 0.11 3.89 9.57
CA ILE A 173 1.48 4.44 9.69
C ILE A 173 1.73 5.26 10.96
N ASP A 174 0.69 5.89 11.52
CA ASP A 174 0.79 6.69 12.74
C ASP A 174 0.49 5.91 14.03
N TYR A 175 0.23 4.60 13.93
CA TYR A 175 -0.13 3.75 15.09
C TYR A 175 1.02 2.92 15.63
N ALA A 176 2.18 2.94 14.97
CA ALA A 176 3.36 2.23 15.45
C ALA A 176 3.85 2.84 16.78
N TYR A 177 4.06 1.99 17.78
CA TYR A 177 4.59 2.41 19.07
C TYR A 177 6.02 2.94 19.00
N ASN A 178 6.79 2.45 18.06
CA ASN A 178 8.13 2.92 17.77
C ASN A 178 8.14 3.72 16.47
N THR A 179 8.22 5.04 16.59
CA THR A 179 8.23 5.96 15.44
C THR A 179 9.41 5.74 14.50
N ASP A 180 10.54 5.19 15.03
CA ASP A 180 11.71 4.87 14.20
C ASP A 180 11.45 3.71 13.23
N THR A 181 10.33 2.99 13.37
CA THR A 181 9.97 1.87 12.50
C THR A 181 8.92 2.21 11.46
N SER A 182 8.13 3.24 11.67
CA SER A 182 6.91 3.51 10.88
C SER A 182 7.13 3.99 9.44
N ARG A 183 8.35 4.44 9.09
CA ARG A 183 8.68 4.94 7.74
C ARG A 183 10.04 4.43 7.23
N LYS A 184 10.46 3.27 7.70
CA LYS A 184 11.79 2.70 7.40
C LYS A 184 12.02 2.41 5.92
N TYR A 185 11.00 2.03 5.21
CA TYR A 185 11.11 1.80 3.78
C TYR A 185 11.55 3.06 3.02
N MET A 186 11.25 4.26 3.54
CA MET A 186 11.70 5.51 2.94
C MET A 186 13.21 5.71 2.99
N ASP A 187 13.91 5.03 3.90
CA ASP A 187 15.36 5.10 4.06
C ASP A 187 16.10 4.00 3.26
N ILE A 188 15.36 3.06 2.70
CA ILE A 188 15.90 1.88 2.02
C ILE A 188 15.87 2.03 0.50
N TRP A 189 15.00 2.89 -0.01
CA TRP A 189 14.84 3.17 -1.46
C TRP A 189 16.02 3.92 -2.07
#